data_cfe62accd7fc962b021c5a3906e3ace7
#
_entry.id   cfe62accd7fc962b021c5a3906e3ace7
#
_cell.length_a   1.000
_cell.length_b   1.000
_cell.length_c   1.000
_cell.angle_alpha   90.00
_cell.angle_beta   90.00
_cell.angle_gamma   90.00
#
_symmetry.space_group_name_H-M   'P 1'
#
loop_
_entity.id
_entity.type
_entity.pdbx_description
1 polymer ?
#
loop_
_entity_poly.entity_id
_entity_poly.type
_entity_poly.pdbx_seq_one_letter_code
_entity_poly.pdbx_strand_id
1 'polypeptide(L)'
;MPLSKIKTNSLATGSITSAIMPTGSVLQVKFGKFDDDIANTTGTEQDVLSLTITPSSTSNKIYLTSHAQISSITRYHHIKLYRKIGSGSYSQIAFGDNSSETTRQTAWYCCSTGEVTGATYMQTNSAGFFLDEPATTSQFTYKITAGASSSSITGYAFTVNSAHYHGITQAQNQWWNTWPITTLTAMEIAG
;
A
#
# COMPACT_ATOMS: atom_id res chain seq x y z
N MET A 1 -34.33 26.23 -27.30
CA MET A 1 -34.45 24.79 -27.59
C MET A 1 -34.68 24.07 -26.28
N PRO A 2 -35.70 23.21 -26.15
CA PRO A 2 -35.83 22.41 -24.93
C PRO A 2 -34.68 21.42 -24.87
N LEU A 3 -34.02 21.33 -23.71
CA LEU A 3 -32.98 20.33 -23.42
C LEU A 3 -33.63 18.94 -23.55
N SER A 4 -33.18 18.16 -24.49
CA SER A 4 -33.59 16.74 -24.64
C SER A 4 -33.09 16.00 -23.38
N LYS A 5 -34.03 15.57 -22.54
CA LYS A 5 -33.69 14.68 -21.42
C LYS A 5 -33.24 13.34 -21.99
N ILE A 6 -32.02 12.90 -21.63
CA ILE A 6 -31.56 11.54 -21.92
C ILE A 6 -32.45 10.59 -21.09
N LYS A 7 -33.24 9.76 -21.79
CA LYS A 7 -34.06 8.74 -21.15
C LYS A 7 -33.16 7.56 -20.75
N THR A 8 -33.56 6.83 -19.72
CA THR A 8 -32.80 5.64 -19.21
C THR A 8 -32.40 4.64 -20.30
N ASN A 9 -33.19 4.53 -21.38
CA ASN A 9 -32.94 3.61 -22.50
C ASN A 9 -32.23 4.28 -23.70
N SER A 10 -31.77 5.54 -23.55
CA SER A 10 -31.12 6.26 -24.64
C SER A 10 -29.64 5.98 -24.81
N LEU A 11 -29.07 5.29 -23.84
CA LEU A 11 -27.65 4.86 -23.87
C LEU A 11 -27.62 3.35 -24.06
N ALA A 12 -27.04 2.88 -25.16
CA ALA A 12 -26.74 1.48 -25.33
C ALA A 12 -25.66 1.03 -24.32
N THR A 13 -25.68 -0.24 -23.98
CA THR A 13 -24.61 -0.81 -23.11
C THR A 13 -23.24 -0.56 -23.76
N GLY A 14 -22.31 0.02 -23.00
CA GLY A 14 -20.97 0.36 -23.48
C GLY A 14 -20.86 1.69 -24.24
N SER A 15 -21.95 2.48 -24.34
CA SER A 15 -21.90 3.80 -25.00
C SER A 15 -21.01 4.80 -24.26
N ILE A 16 -20.83 4.64 -22.94
CA ILE A 16 -19.90 5.43 -22.17
C ILE A 16 -18.61 4.63 -22.03
N THR A 17 -17.59 5.03 -22.77
CA THR A 17 -16.26 4.42 -22.73
C THR A 17 -15.28 5.34 -21.98
N SER A 18 -14.14 4.82 -21.56
CA SER A 18 -13.08 5.63 -20.93
C SER A 18 -12.65 6.82 -21.81
N ALA A 19 -12.74 6.68 -23.13
CA ALA A 19 -12.35 7.73 -24.10
C ALA A 19 -13.27 8.97 -24.09
N ILE A 20 -14.49 8.86 -23.56
CA ILE A 20 -15.43 9.99 -23.49
C ILE A 20 -15.58 10.55 -22.06
N MET A 21 -14.87 9.96 -21.11
CA MET A 21 -14.86 10.45 -19.74
C MET A 21 -13.97 11.70 -19.63
N PRO A 22 -14.39 12.74 -18.92
CA PRO A 22 -13.53 13.91 -18.71
C PRO A 22 -12.22 13.53 -18.00
N THR A 23 -11.15 14.26 -18.31
CA THR A 23 -9.87 14.19 -17.54
C THR A 23 -10.14 14.31 -16.04
N GLY A 24 -9.50 13.48 -15.25
CA GLY A 24 -9.69 13.39 -13.80
C GLY A 24 -10.81 12.44 -13.36
N SER A 25 -11.58 11.87 -14.28
CA SER A 25 -12.59 10.85 -13.95
C SER A 25 -11.94 9.57 -13.45
N VAL A 26 -12.54 8.93 -12.45
CA VAL A 26 -12.15 7.58 -12.03
C VAL A 26 -12.74 6.56 -13.00
N LEU A 27 -11.90 5.80 -13.68
CA LEU A 27 -12.28 4.83 -14.71
C LEU A 27 -12.46 3.41 -14.17
N GLN A 28 -11.59 3.02 -13.26
CA GLN A 28 -11.68 1.74 -12.53
C GLN A 28 -11.06 1.84 -11.15
N VAL A 29 -11.51 0.98 -10.26
CA VAL A 29 -10.96 0.83 -8.92
C VAL A 29 -10.61 -0.63 -8.69
N LYS A 30 -9.39 -0.88 -8.21
CA LYS A 30 -8.95 -2.17 -7.72
C LYS A 30 -8.67 -2.04 -6.24
N PHE A 31 -9.12 -3.04 -5.48
CA PHE A 31 -8.97 -3.07 -4.03
C PHE A 31 -8.40 -4.43 -3.62
N GLY A 32 -7.38 -4.39 -2.79
CA GLY A 32 -6.81 -5.56 -2.14
C GLY A 32 -6.84 -5.36 -0.63
N LYS A 33 -7.04 -6.45 0.11
CA LYS A 33 -6.90 -6.50 1.56
C LYS A 33 -6.00 -7.65 1.95
N PHE A 34 -5.30 -7.47 3.05
CA PHE A 34 -4.60 -8.50 3.77
C PHE A 34 -5.16 -8.52 5.19
N ASP A 35 -5.84 -9.60 5.54
CA ASP A 35 -6.59 -9.80 6.77
C ASP A 35 -6.00 -10.90 7.66
N ASP A 36 -4.86 -11.43 7.27
CA ASP A 36 -4.01 -12.31 8.07
C ASP A 36 -2.95 -11.49 8.82
N ASP A 37 -2.09 -12.12 9.59
CA ASP A 37 -0.99 -11.47 10.26
C ASP A 37 0.37 -11.93 9.72
N ILE A 38 1.37 -11.05 9.85
CA ILE A 38 2.76 -11.37 9.61
C ILE A 38 3.53 -11.16 10.91
N ALA A 39 4.23 -12.20 11.37
CA ALA A 39 5.20 -12.09 12.44
C ALA A 39 6.61 -12.20 11.85
N ASN A 40 7.37 -11.11 11.90
CA ASN A 40 8.75 -11.06 11.42
C ASN A 40 9.72 -10.92 12.59
N THR A 41 10.62 -11.87 12.73
CA THR A 41 11.59 -11.92 13.83
C THR A 41 12.96 -11.37 13.49
N THR A 42 13.21 -11.10 12.20
CA THR A 42 14.54 -10.73 11.70
C THR A 42 14.66 -9.28 11.26
N GLY A 43 13.52 -8.57 11.13
CA GLY A 43 13.48 -7.21 10.57
C GLY A 43 13.66 -7.15 9.06
N THR A 44 13.82 -8.29 8.37
CA THR A 44 13.94 -8.33 6.92
C THR A 44 12.64 -7.93 6.24
N GLU A 45 12.75 -7.38 5.04
CA GLU A 45 11.59 -6.97 4.26
C GLU A 45 10.70 -8.16 3.90
N GLN A 46 9.39 -8.01 4.12
CA GLN A 46 8.36 -9.03 3.87
C GLN A 46 7.30 -8.48 2.92
N ASP A 47 6.87 -9.31 1.98
CA ASP A 47 5.72 -9.00 1.11
C ASP A 47 4.43 -9.05 1.96
N VAL A 48 3.61 -8.01 1.85
CA VAL A 48 2.35 -7.90 2.60
C VAL A 48 1.16 -8.10 1.68
N LEU A 49 1.08 -7.33 0.60
CA LEU A 49 -0.09 -7.33 -0.28
C LEU A 49 0.32 -6.96 -1.69
N SER A 50 -0.30 -7.59 -2.68
CA SER A 50 -0.15 -7.22 -4.08
C SER A 50 -1.49 -7.03 -4.76
N LEU A 51 -1.52 -6.15 -5.79
CA LEU A 51 -2.70 -5.76 -6.53
C LEU A 51 -2.35 -5.55 -8.00
N THR A 52 -3.15 -6.10 -8.91
CA THR A 52 -2.95 -5.92 -10.35
C THR A 52 -3.97 -4.96 -10.95
N ILE A 53 -3.52 -4.15 -11.91
CA ILE A 53 -4.36 -3.25 -12.70
C ILE A 53 -3.85 -3.18 -14.13
N THR A 54 -4.75 -2.95 -15.08
CA THR A 54 -4.43 -2.75 -16.50
C THR A 54 -5.05 -1.42 -16.93
N PRO A 55 -4.27 -0.38 -17.20
CA PRO A 55 -4.81 0.89 -17.64
C PRO A 55 -5.43 0.81 -19.03
N SER A 56 -6.45 1.60 -19.23
CA SER A 56 -7.15 1.68 -20.54
C SER A 56 -6.45 2.64 -21.51
N SER A 57 -5.57 3.52 -21.05
CA SER A 57 -4.78 4.46 -21.87
C SER A 57 -3.40 4.69 -21.28
N THR A 58 -2.43 5.03 -22.13
CA THR A 58 -1.08 5.41 -21.72
C THR A 58 -1.01 6.80 -21.08
N SER A 59 -2.02 7.65 -21.25
CA SER A 59 -2.11 8.96 -20.60
C SER A 59 -2.69 8.89 -19.19
N ASN A 60 -3.34 7.77 -18.84
CA ASN A 60 -4.01 7.64 -17.55
C ASN A 60 -3.01 7.48 -16.41
N LYS A 61 -3.40 7.98 -15.27
CA LYS A 61 -2.63 7.92 -14.03
C LYS A 61 -3.25 6.92 -13.08
N ILE A 62 -2.47 6.41 -12.12
CA ILE A 62 -2.97 5.51 -11.09
C ILE A 62 -2.78 6.18 -9.73
N TYR A 63 -3.89 6.50 -9.09
CA TYR A 63 -3.88 6.97 -7.72
C TYR A 63 -3.92 5.79 -6.75
N LEU A 64 -2.90 5.71 -5.91
CA LEU A 64 -2.70 4.64 -4.94
C LEU A 64 -2.92 5.15 -3.53
N THR A 65 -3.67 4.37 -2.76
CA THR A 65 -3.77 4.58 -1.31
C THR A 65 -3.53 3.26 -0.59
N SER A 66 -2.85 3.32 0.53
CA SER A 66 -2.61 2.17 1.39
C SER A 66 -2.77 2.55 2.84
N HIS A 67 -3.29 1.61 3.61
CA HIS A 67 -3.28 1.67 5.06
C HIS A 67 -2.67 0.38 5.60
N ALA A 68 -1.73 0.49 6.52
CA ALA A 68 -1.13 -0.64 7.20
C ALA A 68 -0.94 -0.33 8.68
N GLN A 69 -1.10 -1.36 9.51
CA GLN A 69 -0.71 -1.32 10.91
C GLN A 69 0.52 -2.17 11.11
N ILE A 70 1.53 -1.59 11.78
CA ILE A 70 2.71 -2.30 12.25
C ILE A 70 2.78 -2.19 13.76
N SER A 71 3.05 -3.31 14.41
CA SER A 71 3.37 -3.35 15.85
C SER A 71 4.80 -3.80 16.05
N SER A 72 5.52 -3.12 16.93
CA SER A 72 6.89 -3.45 17.27
C SER A 72 7.29 -2.85 18.61
N ILE A 73 8.32 -3.41 19.22
CA ILE A 73 8.99 -2.85 20.38
C ILE A 73 10.19 -1.98 19.99
N THR A 74 10.53 -1.93 18.73
CA THR A 74 11.68 -1.17 18.21
C THR A 74 11.23 -0.04 17.31
N ARG A 75 12.10 0.97 17.18
CA ARG A 75 11.86 2.18 16.37
C ARG A 75 11.93 1.84 14.89
N TYR A 76 11.36 2.55 14.00
CA TYR A 76 11.67 2.62 12.57
C TYR A 76 11.32 1.39 11.74
N HIS A 77 10.06 1.26 11.43
CA HIS A 77 9.57 0.38 10.40
C HIS A 77 9.12 1.21 9.20
N HIS A 78 9.13 0.58 8.04
CA HIS A 78 8.73 1.24 6.80
C HIS A 78 7.82 0.35 5.98
N ILE A 79 6.99 0.99 5.17
CA ILE A 79 6.28 0.39 4.07
C ILE A 79 6.90 0.91 2.78
N LYS A 80 7.22 0.00 1.86
CA LYS A 80 7.67 0.33 0.52
C LYS A 80 6.61 -0.05 -0.51
N LEU A 81 6.58 0.69 -1.60
CA LEU A 81 5.74 0.42 -2.74
C LEU A 81 6.59 0.04 -3.94
N TYR A 82 6.28 -1.09 -4.53
CA TYR A 82 6.91 -1.60 -5.73
C TYR A 82 5.91 -1.70 -6.87
N ARG A 83 6.40 -1.52 -8.08
CA ARG A 83 5.66 -1.76 -9.32
C ARG A 83 6.43 -2.73 -10.21
N LYS A 84 5.71 -3.67 -10.84
CA LYS A 84 6.20 -4.57 -11.86
C LYS A 84 5.32 -4.47 -13.09
N ILE A 85 5.87 -4.27 -14.28
CA ILE A 85 5.14 -4.22 -15.56
C ILE A 85 5.27 -5.58 -16.23
N GLY A 86 4.14 -6.21 -16.54
CA GLY A 86 4.07 -7.53 -17.16
C GLY A 86 4.90 -8.58 -16.39
N SER A 87 5.79 -9.27 -17.10
CA SER A 87 6.72 -10.27 -16.54
C SER A 87 8.06 -9.69 -16.06
N GLY A 88 8.25 -8.37 -16.09
CA GLY A 88 9.47 -7.68 -15.65
C GLY A 88 9.78 -7.84 -14.15
N SER A 89 10.80 -7.16 -13.70
CA SER A 89 11.20 -7.12 -12.28
C SER A 89 10.43 -6.05 -11.51
N TYR A 90 10.33 -6.22 -10.21
CA TYR A 90 9.81 -5.18 -9.32
C TYR A 90 10.82 -4.04 -9.17
N SER A 91 10.34 -2.81 -9.29
CA SER A 91 11.08 -1.58 -9.01
C SER A 91 10.36 -0.81 -7.93
N GLN A 92 11.09 -0.32 -6.94
CA GLN A 92 10.52 0.56 -5.92
C GLN A 92 10.09 1.88 -6.55
N ILE A 93 8.92 2.36 -6.18
CA ILE A 93 8.37 3.66 -6.55
C ILE A 93 7.90 4.37 -5.27
N ALA A 94 7.52 5.64 -5.36
CA ALA A 94 7.00 6.39 -4.21
C ALA A 94 7.97 6.42 -3.02
N PHE A 95 9.11 7.06 -3.18
CA PHE A 95 10.09 7.25 -2.11
C PHE A 95 10.64 8.67 -2.13
N GLY A 96 11.08 9.14 -0.96
CA GLY A 96 11.74 10.44 -0.83
C GLY A 96 13.15 10.43 -1.39
N ASP A 97 13.68 11.61 -1.70
CA ASP A 97 15.07 11.78 -2.12
C ASP A 97 16.03 11.38 -0.98
N ASN A 98 16.99 10.52 -1.30
CA ASN A 98 18.05 10.08 -0.39
C ASN A 98 19.45 10.40 -0.95
N SER A 99 19.55 11.35 -1.87
CA SER A 99 20.75 11.63 -2.67
C SER A 99 22.02 11.94 -1.85
N SER A 100 21.87 12.32 -0.59
CA SER A 100 23.01 12.70 0.27
C SER A 100 23.38 11.68 1.35
N GLU A 101 22.59 10.59 1.51
CA GLU A 101 22.77 9.68 2.64
C GLU A 101 22.71 8.22 2.22
N THR A 102 23.83 7.54 2.20
CA THR A 102 23.96 6.13 1.79
C THR A 102 23.37 5.12 2.81
N THR A 103 23.04 5.57 4.01
CA THR A 103 22.59 4.71 5.11
C THR A 103 21.08 4.75 5.34
N ARG A 104 20.34 5.65 4.67
CA ARG A 104 18.89 5.76 4.85
C ARG A 104 18.13 4.79 3.95
N GLN A 105 17.13 4.16 4.50
CA GLN A 105 16.20 3.32 3.75
C GLN A 105 15.18 4.20 3.03
N THR A 106 15.00 3.96 1.73
CA THR A 106 13.90 4.58 0.98
C THR A 106 12.58 3.92 1.37
N ALA A 107 11.54 4.71 1.59
CA ALA A 107 10.23 4.21 1.98
C ALA A 107 9.12 5.03 1.35
N TRP A 108 7.95 4.44 1.15
CA TRP A 108 6.74 5.16 0.81
C TRP A 108 6.24 5.95 2.02
N TYR A 109 6.16 5.27 3.17
CA TYR A 109 5.90 5.90 4.46
C TYR A 109 6.54 5.11 5.60
N CYS A 110 6.81 5.80 6.67
CA CYS A 110 7.41 5.23 7.87
C CYS A 110 6.37 5.02 8.95
N CYS A 111 6.53 3.92 9.68
CA CYS A 111 5.81 3.65 10.91
C CYS A 111 6.83 3.74 12.05
N SER A 112 6.73 4.76 12.89
CA SER A 112 7.58 4.89 14.07
C SER A 112 6.78 4.55 15.31
N THR A 113 7.21 3.54 16.04
CA THR A 113 6.56 3.15 17.28
C THR A 113 7.11 3.87 18.50
N GLY A 114 8.07 4.78 18.36
CA GLY A 114 8.75 5.43 19.49
C GLY A 114 9.52 4.42 20.35
N GLU A 115 10.48 4.91 21.13
CA GLU A 115 11.12 4.08 22.17
C GLU A 115 10.43 4.36 23.49
N VAL A 116 9.72 3.38 24.00
CA VAL A 116 9.22 3.44 25.38
C VAL A 116 9.89 2.33 26.16
N THR A 117 10.80 2.73 27.03
CA THR A 117 11.47 1.80 27.94
C THR A 117 10.40 1.12 28.80
N GLY A 118 10.25 -0.20 28.66
CA GLY A 118 9.27 -0.98 29.42
C GLY A 118 7.89 -1.13 28.76
N ALA A 119 7.64 -0.56 27.58
CA ALA A 119 6.41 -0.82 26.84
C ALA A 119 6.53 -2.10 25.99
N THR A 120 5.59 -2.98 26.19
CA THR A 120 5.57 -4.30 25.55
C THR A 120 4.85 -4.29 24.19
N TYR A 121 4.10 -3.22 23.88
CA TYR A 121 3.21 -3.17 22.73
C TYR A 121 3.03 -1.75 22.21
N MET A 122 3.56 -1.44 21.05
CA MET A 122 3.26 -0.21 20.35
C MET A 122 2.72 -0.53 18.95
N GLN A 123 1.54 -0.04 18.69
CA GLN A 123 0.89 -0.14 17.39
C GLN A 123 0.93 1.21 16.70
N THR A 124 1.32 1.21 15.44
CA THR A 124 1.28 2.41 14.60
C THR A 124 0.45 2.13 13.36
N ASN A 125 -0.56 2.94 13.16
CA ASN A 125 -1.33 3.00 11.93
C ASN A 125 -0.71 4.03 11.00
N SER A 126 -0.44 3.64 9.77
CA SER A 126 0.13 4.53 8.78
C SER A 126 -0.59 4.39 7.45
N ALA A 127 -0.67 5.51 6.72
CA ALA A 127 -1.28 5.55 5.40
C ALA A 127 -0.32 6.22 4.41
N GLY A 128 -0.34 5.72 3.18
CA GLY A 128 0.41 6.25 2.06
C GLY A 128 -0.51 6.65 0.92
N PHE A 129 -0.14 7.70 0.21
CA PHE A 129 -0.81 8.21 -0.97
C PHE A 129 0.23 8.44 -2.06
N PHE A 130 -0.06 8.05 -3.30
CA PHE A 130 0.85 8.24 -4.42
C PHE A 130 0.09 8.30 -5.75
N LEU A 131 0.52 9.18 -6.64
CA LEU A 131 0.03 9.25 -8.01
C LEU A 131 1.12 8.72 -8.93
N ASP A 132 0.89 7.56 -9.53
CA ASP A 132 1.79 6.92 -10.48
C ASP A 132 1.40 7.26 -11.92
N GLU A 133 2.41 7.47 -12.77
CA GLU A 133 2.27 7.76 -14.20
C GLU A 133 3.00 6.67 -15.00
N PRO A 134 2.39 5.49 -15.16
CA PRO A 134 3.07 4.33 -15.74
C PRO A 134 3.29 4.42 -17.26
N ALA A 135 2.57 5.29 -17.96
CA ALA A 135 2.64 5.53 -19.39
C ALA A 135 2.54 4.24 -20.24
N THR A 136 1.74 3.28 -19.82
CA THR A 136 1.55 1.98 -20.49
C THR A 136 0.14 1.45 -20.32
N THR A 137 -0.31 0.65 -21.28
CA THR A 137 -1.55 -0.14 -21.18
C THR A 137 -1.29 -1.61 -20.84
N SER A 138 -0.03 -1.99 -20.61
CA SER A 138 0.29 -3.33 -20.13
C SER A 138 -0.20 -3.52 -18.69
N GLN A 139 -0.63 -4.73 -18.35
CA GLN A 139 -0.94 -5.06 -16.97
C GLN A 139 0.30 -4.87 -16.08
N PHE A 140 0.12 -4.30 -14.91
CA PHE A 140 1.15 -4.24 -13.91
C PHE A 140 0.63 -4.61 -12.52
N THR A 141 1.57 -4.96 -11.67
CA THR A 141 1.34 -5.35 -10.29
C THR A 141 1.99 -4.32 -9.37
N TYR A 142 1.21 -3.74 -8.49
CA TYR A 142 1.71 -3.05 -7.31
C TYR A 142 1.88 -4.04 -6.16
N LYS A 143 2.93 -3.85 -5.37
CA LYS A 143 3.20 -4.64 -4.18
C LYS A 143 3.64 -3.73 -3.07
N ILE A 144 3.08 -3.90 -1.88
CA ILE A 144 3.58 -3.28 -0.66
C ILE A 144 4.32 -4.31 0.18
N THR A 145 5.41 -3.85 0.78
CA THR A 145 6.24 -4.62 1.69
C THR A 145 6.39 -3.89 3.01
N ALA A 146 6.58 -4.63 4.09
CA ALA A 146 6.92 -4.10 5.40
C ALA A 146 8.34 -4.54 5.78
N GLY A 147 9.10 -3.68 6.43
CA GLY A 147 10.46 -3.98 6.86
C GLY A 147 10.93 -3.05 7.97
N ALA A 148 12.05 -3.42 8.61
CA ALA A 148 12.73 -2.56 9.55
C ALA A 148 13.78 -1.69 8.86
N SER A 149 14.03 -0.50 9.37
CA SER A 149 14.91 0.50 8.74
C SER A 149 16.40 0.15 8.78
N SER A 150 16.79 -0.93 9.48
CA SER A 150 18.17 -1.40 9.50
C SER A 150 18.20 -2.92 9.53
N SER A 151 18.79 -3.50 8.50
CA SER A 151 19.09 -4.94 8.45
C SER A 151 20.29 -5.32 9.31
N SER A 152 21.00 -4.34 9.86
CA SER A 152 22.25 -4.57 10.63
C SER A 152 22.01 -4.80 12.12
N ILE A 153 20.79 -4.60 12.61
CA ILE A 153 20.47 -4.75 14.02
C ILE A 153 19.55 -5.95 14.19
N THR A 154 20.13 -7.05 14.65
CA THR A 154 19.39 -8.23 15.11
C THR A 154 18.41 -7.83 16.21
N GLY A 155 17.12 -8.15 16.03
CA GLY A 155 16.09 -7.88 17.02
C GLY A 155 15.01 -6.88 16.62
N TYR A 156 15.01 -6.35 15.40
CA TYR A 156 13.92 -5.51 14.87
C TYR A 156 12.73 -6.33 14.39
N ALA A 157 12.22 -7.17 15.28
CA ALA A 157 10.99 -7.89 14.99
C ALA A 157 9.80 -6.94 14.91
N PHE A 158 8.88 -7.24 14.01
CA PHE A 158 7.62 -6.53 13.87
C PHE A 158 6.50 -7.48 13.48
N THR A 159 5.28 -7.03 13.69
CA THR A 159 4.10 -7.71 13.16
C THR A 159 3.29 -6.76 12.28
N VAL A 160 2.63 -7.30 11.28
CA VAL A 160 1.63 -6.59 10.47
C VAL A 160 0.27 -7.14 10.86
N ASN A 161 -0.72 -6.29 11.03
CA ASN A 161 -2.11 -6.64 11.41
C ASN A 161 -2.25 -7.41 12.73
N SER A 162 -1.26 -7.35 13.60
CA SER A 162 -1.34 -8.02 14.91
C SER A 162 -0.80 -7.12 16.00
N ALA A 163 -1.43 -7.17 17.16
CA ALA A 163 -0.96 -6.51 18.38
C ALA A 163 0.13 -7.32 19.09
N HIS A 164 0.36 -8.57 18.67
CA HIS A 164 1.30 -9.44 19.32
C HIS A 164 2.73 -9.24 18.83
N TYR A 165 3.64 -9.04 19.76
CA TYR A 165 5.06 -9.23 19.51
C TYR A 165 5.38 -10.72 19.55
N HIS A 166 6.04 -11.23 18.50
CA HIS A 166 6.47 -12.62 18.44
C HIS A 166 7.46 -12.94 19.58
N GLY A 167 7.14 -13.94 20.37
CA GLY A 167 7.98 -14.42 21.49
C GLY A 167 7.43 -14.15 22.89
N ILE A 168 6.34 -13.39 23.01
CA ILE A 168 5.63 -13.26 24.29
C ILE A 168 4.36 -14.09 24.22
N THR A 169 4.34 -15.21 24.94
CA THR A 169 3.15 -16.01 25.21
C THR A 169 2.20 -15.21 26.12
N GLN A 170 1.56 -14.19 25.56
CA GLN A 170 0.44 -13.55 26.24
C GLN A 170 -0.84 -14.28 25.83
N ALA A 171 -1.64 -14.62 26.83
CA ALA A 171 -2.91 -15.31 26.60
C ALA A 171 -3.75 -14.55 25.54
N GLN A 172 -4.24 -15.27 24.54
CA GLN A 172 -5.01 -14.75 23.40
C GLN A 172 -6.30 -14.01 23.77
N ASN A 173 -6.59 -13.83 25.03
CA ASN A 173 -7.83 -13.26 25.59
C ASN A 173 -7.65 -11.85 26.18
N GLN A 174 -6.63 -11.14 25.78
CA GLN A 174 -6.46 -9.77 26.29
C GLN A 174 -7.32 -8.82 25.45
N TRP A 175 -8.21 -8.08 26.08
CA TRP A 175 -9.19 -7.17 25.48
C TRP A 175 -8.60 -6.00 24.68
N TRP A 176 -7.29 -5.79 24.69
CA TRP A 176 -6.56 -4.82 23.86
C TRP A 176 -5.97 -5.42 22.57
N ASN A 177 -6.16 -6.70 22.32
CA ASN A 177 -5.74 -7.32 21.07
C ASN A 177 -6.66 -6.88 19.94
N THR A 178 -6.15 -6.05 19.06
CA THR A 178 -6.84 -5.64 17.84
C THR A 178 -6.19 -6.30 16.64
N TRP A 179 -7.01 -6.76 15.71
CA TRP A 179 -6.60 -7.38 14.45
C TRP A 179 -7.08 -6.50 13.30
N PRO A 180 -6.34 -5.42 12.96
CA PRO A 180 -6.69 -4.57 11.84
C PRO A 180 -6.42 -5.27 10.52
N ILE A 181 -6.83 -4.63 9.44
CA ILE A 181 -6.53 -5.08 8.08
C ILE A 181 -5.59 -4.12 7.39
N THR A 182 -4.68 -4.64 6.59
CA THR A 182 -3.90 -3.84 5.64
C THR A 182 -4.65 -3.78 4.31
N THR A 183 -4.70 -2.61 3.71
CA THR A 183 -5.39 -2.37 2.44
C THR A 183 -4.49 -1.68 1.42
N LEU A 184 -4.76 -1.96 0.15
CA LEU A 184 -4.17 -1.27 -0.99
C LEU A 184 -5.27 -1.02 -2.02
N THR A 185 -5.44 0.23 -2.41
CA THR A 185 -6.39 0.63 -3.46
C THR A 185 -5.64 1.28 -4.60
N ALA A 186 -5.99 0.91 -5.83
CA ALA A 186 -5.53 1.55 -7.05
C ALA A 186 -6.72 2.06 -7.85
N MET A 187 -6.73 3.35 -8.16
CA MET A 187 -7.76 4.01 -8.95
C MET A 187 -7.14 4.52 -10.24
N GLU A 188 -7.65 4.07 -11.38
CA GLU A 188 -7.27 4.64 -12.68
C GLU A 188 -8.00 5.97 -12.88
N ILE A 189 -7.23 7.00 -13.17
CA ILE A 189 -7.71 8.36 -13.40
C ILE A 189 -7.48 8.70 -14.87
N ALA A 190 -8.53 9.20 -15.55
CA ALA A 190 -8.44 9.66 -16.93
C ALA A 190 -7.42 10.82 -17.05
N GLY A 191 -6.47 10.68 -17.99
CA GLY A 191 -5.44 11.67 -18.28
C GLY A 191 -5.77 12.50 -19.52
#